data_22556eec9ae90cd8037a1806e4fb512d
#
_entry.id   22556eec9ae90cd8037a1806e4fb512d
#
_cell.length_a   1.000
_cell.length_b   1.000
_cell.length_c   1.000
_cell.angle_alpha   90.00
_cell.angle_beta   90.00
_cell.angle_gamma   90.00
#
_symmetry.space_group_name_H-M   'P 1'
#
loop_
_entity.id
_entity.type
_entity.pdbx_description
1 polymer ?
#
loop_
_entity_poly.entity_id
_entity_poly.type
_entity_poly.pdbx_seq_one_letter_code
_entity_poly.pdbx_strand_id
1 'polypeptide(L)'
;EGVTGNPLYIYTDVPANKGGNGEGWYNFGADFGNICIQLIVEGQPAGNFLSPVQLDEFQTVVGKTKNVEVLFQNVCNGSLSSYSYTYTQNGVTSAEQTVDLAANTIETIVKIPVPIEGAAAPGKYDFTLNITKVNNVENAVTSIKSKNETMAKDFKPVVVMEEYTGSTCQFCPRGIVGMEKAAKTFGDQFIGIGIHQYDRSDPMYTANWANLSWQGAPGCKLNRNGSQIDPYYGSETSICDDIAALLTKIPAASLTVKGEWGAEDDGTINATATVEAQTEKE
;
A
#
# COMPACT_ATOMS: atom_id res chain seq x y z
N GLU A 1 -3.45 -19.66 11.86
CA GLU A 1 -2.85 -20.37 10.71
C GLU A 1 -3.89 -21.30 10.14
N GLY A 2 -4.38 -21.00 8.92
CA GLY A 2 -5.32 -21.86 8.22
C GLY A 2 -4.66 -23.19 7.87
N VAL A 3 -5.27 -24.29 8.24
CA VAL A 3 -4.82 -25.63 7.83
C VAL A 3 -5.15 -25.77 6.35
N THR A 4 -4.18 -25.61 5.49
CA THR A 4 -4.33 -25.85 4.05
C THR A 4 -4.75 -27.29 3.80
N GLY A 5 -5.85 -27.46 3.08
CA GLY A 5 -6.33 -28.78 2.64
C GLY A 5 -7.55 -29.34 3.38
N ASN A 6 -8.04 -28.70 4.43
CA ASN A 6 -9.27 -29.11 5.07
C ASN A 6 -10.48 -28.35 4.49
N PRO A 7 -11.55 -29.06 4.09
CA PRO A 7 -12.74 -28.40 3.59
C PRO A 7 -13.46 -27.62 4.70
N LEU A 8 -13.99 -26.46 4.33
CA LEU A 8 -14.84 -25.66 5.19
C LEU A 8 -16.26 -26.17 5.14
N TYR A 9 -16.83 -26.50 6.31
CA TYR A 9 -18.24 -26.83 6.46
C TYR A 9 -18.96 -25.74 7.22
N ILE A 10 -20.07 -25.27 6.69
CA ILE A 10 -20.95 -24.30 7.36
C ILE A 10 -22.35 -24.92 7.48
N TYR A 11 -22.91 -24.88 8.68
CA TYR A 11 -24.31 -25.22 8.90
C TYR A 11 -25.19 -24.01 8.64
N THR A 12 -26.26 -24.19 7.91
CA THR A 12 -27.27 -23.15 7.71
C THR A 12 -28.67 -23.68 8.03
N ASP A 13 -29.46 -22.88 8.69
CA ASP A 13 -30.87 -23.13 9.00
C ASP A 13 -31.80 -22.20 8.19
N VAL A 14 -31.25 -21.39 7.28
CA VAL A 14 -32.02 -20.48 6.47
C VAL A 14 -32.68 -21.22 5.30
N PRO A 15 -34.03 -21.29 5.27
CA PRO A 15 -34.75 -21.98 4.21
C PRO A 15 -34.44 -21.41 2.82
N ALA A 16 -34.41 -22.28 1.80
CA ALA A 16 -34.12 -21.88 0.42
C ALA A 16 -35.11 -20.84 -0.14
N ASN A 17 -36.37 -20.87 0.29
CA ASN A 17 -37.39 -19.90 -0.10
C ASN A 17 -37.20 -18.50 0.53
N LYS A 18 -36.26 -18.35 1.45
CA LYS A 18 -35.81 -17.06 2.04
C LYS A 18 -34.40 -16.66 1.58
N GLY A 19 -33.92 -17.25 0.49
CA GLY A 19 -32.60 -16.95 -0.08
C GLY A 19 -31.45 -17.71 0.60
N GLY A 20 -31.74 -18.66 1.48
CA GLY A 20 -30.73 -19.57 2.06
C GLY A 20 -30.52 -20.82 1.21
N ASN A 21 -29.57 -21.66 1.60
CA ASN A 21 -29.26 -22.93 0.94
C ASN A 21 -30.08 -24.11 1.49
N GLY A 22 -31.02 -23.86 2.42
CA GLY A 22 -31.75 -24.88 3.16
C GLY A 22 -31.07 -25.22 4.48
N GLU A 23 -31.70 -26.12 5.25
CA GLU A 23 -31.14 -26.62 6.50
C GLU A 23 -30.09 -27.74 6.23
N GLY A 24 -28.92 -27.60 6.80
CA GLY A 24 -27.87 -28.64 6.69
C GLY A 24 -26.44 -28.11 6.71
N TRP A 25 -25.51 -29.06 6.59
CA TRP A 25 -24.09 -28.79 6.48
C TRP A 25 -23.68 -28.70 5.00
N TYR A 26 -23.05 -27.60 4.64
CA TYR A 26 -22.54 -27.33 3.29
C TYR A 26 -21.03 -27.33 3.29
N ASN A 27 -20.44 -28.05 2.33
CA ASN A 27 -19.00 -28.07 2.11
C ASN A 27 -18.61 -27.00 1.09
N PHE A 28 -17.78 -26.03 1.50
CA PHE A 28 -17.28 -24.96 0.65
C PHE A 28 -15.92 -25.28 0.01
N GLY A 29 -15.37 -26.48 0.25
CA GLY A 29 -14.08 -26.90 -0.29
C GLY A 29 -12.89 -26.45 0.57
N ALA A 30 -11.70 -26.90 0.17
CA ALA A 30 -10.45 -26.66 0.90
C ALA A 30 -9.84 -25.27 0.65
N ASP A 31 -10.23 -24.61 -0.44
CA ASP A 31 -9.63 -23.35 -0.91
C ASP A 31 -10.43 -22.10 -0.48
N PHE A 32 -11.41 -22.27 0.39
CA PHE A 32 -12.33 -21.19 0.77
C PHE A 32 -11.71 -20.15 1.72
N GLY A 33 -10.48 -20.37 2.20
CA GLY A 33 -9.78 -19.45 3.10
C GLY A 33 -10.25 -19.56 4.56
N ASN A 34 -9.94 -18.58 5.36
CA ASN A 34 -10.30 -18.53 6.79
C ASN A 34 -11.69 -17.92 7.00
N ILE A 35 -12.49 -18.53 7.86
CA ILE A 35 -13.73 -17.92 8.31
C ILE A 35 -13.40 -16.77 9.25
N CYS A 36 -13.89 -15.59 8.96
CA CYS A 36 -13.89 -14.48 9.90
C CYS A 36 -15.16 -14.56 10.75
N ILE A 37 -15.05 -15.04 11.99
CA ILE A 37 -16.16 -15.09 12.93
C ILE A 37 -16.04 -13.92 13.88
N GLN A 38 -17.05 -13.05 13.91
CA GLN A 38 -17.16 -11.98 14.89
C GLN A 38 -18.29 -12.31 15.85
N LEU A 39 -17.96 -12.41 17.15
CA LEU A 39 -18.97 -12.50 18.20
C LEU A 39 -19.45 -11.08 18.53
N ILE A 40 -20.71 -10.80 18.30
CA ILE A 40 -21.38 -9.56 18.73
C ILE A 40 -22.01 -9.85 20.10
N VAL A 41 -21.53 -9.13 21.11
CA VAL A 41 -22.10 -9.18 22.47
C VAL A 41 -22.86 -7.87 22.71
N GLU A 42 -24.15 -7.99 23.01
CA GLU A 42 -24.94 -6.82 23.45
C GLU A 42 -24.69 -6.54 24.94
N GLY A 43 -24.41 -5.26 25.25
CA GLY A 43 -24.15 -4.80 26.63
C GLY A 43 -23.06 -3.74 26.66
N GLN A 44 -22.83 -3.17 27.86
CA GLN A 44 -21.72 -2.26 28.10
C GLN A 44 -20.43 -3.08 28.30
N PRO A 45 -19.31 -2.75 27.63
CA PRO A 45 -18.03 -3.37 27.91
C PRO A 45 -17.67 -3.17 29.39
N ALA A 46 -17.12 -4.21 30.01
CA ALA A 46 -16.70 -4.14 31.43
C ALA A 46 -15.39 -3.37 31.64
N GLY A 47 -14.75 -2.87 30.59
CA GLY A 47 -13.46 -2.19 30.66
C GLY A 47 -13.12 -1.44 29.37
N ASN A 48 -11.88 -0.99 29.32
CA ASN A 48 -11.31 -0.33 28.14
C ASN A 48 -10.33 -1.30 27.47
N PHE A 49 -10.63 -1.69 26.23
CA PHE A 49 -9.76 -2.57 25.45
C PHE A 49 -9.52 -2.01 24.06
N LEU A 50 -8.29 -2.09 23.62
CA LEU A 50 -7.88 -1.77 22.26
C LEU A 50 -7.09 -2.95 21.69
N SER A 51 -7.61 -3.58 20.66
CA SER A 51 -6.99 -4.75 20.03
C SER A 51 -6.53 -4.42 18.62
N PRO A 52 -5.25 -4.54 18.29
CA PRO A 52 -4.81 -4.41 16.92
C PRO A 52 -5.31 -5.61 16.10
N VAL A 53 -5.99 -5.34 14.98
CA VAL A 53 -6.62 -6.37 14.14
C VAL A 53 -5.97 -6.47 12.77
N GLN A 54 -5.34 -5.40 12.28
CA GLN A 54 -4.58 -5.43 11.04
C GLN A 54 -3.37 -4.50 11.11
N LEU A 55 -2.22 -5.03 10.73
CA LEU A 55 -0.96 -4.32 10.52
C LEU A 55 -0.25 -4.94 9.33
N ASP A 56 -0.23 -4.21 8.23
CA ASP A 56 0.46 -4.62 7.01
C ASP A 56 1.98 -4.55 7.19
N GLU A 57 2.74 -5.21 6.31
CA GLU A 57 4.18 -5.03 6.25
C GLU A 57 4.51 -3.57 5.89
N PHE A 58 5.49 -3.00 6.55
CA PHE A 58 5.82 -1.59 6.40
C PHE A 58 7.32 -1.34 6.33
N GLN A 59 7.69 -0.13 5.94
CA GLN A 59 9.08 0.32 5.87
C GLN A 59 9.30 1.48 6.82
N THR A 60 10.47 1.48 7.48
CA THR A 60 11.00 2.58 8.28
C THR A 60 12.38 2.98 7.76
N VAL A 61 13.00 3.98 8.35
CA VAL A 61 14.37 4.40 8.05
C VAL A 61 15.19 4.40 9.34
N VAL A 62 16.43 3.95 9.27
CA VAL A 62 17.36 3.98 10.41
C VAL A 62 17.33 5.34 11.10
N GLY A 63 17.08 5.35 12.42
CA GLY A 63 17.08 6.55 13.26
C GLY A 63 15.95 7.54 12.98
N LYS A 64 14.93 7.14 12.22
CA LYS A 64 13.73 7.97 11.97
C LYS A 64 12.47 7.29 12.50
N THR A 65 11.56 8.09 13.05
CA THR A 65 10.23 7.63 13.43
C THR A 65 9.26 7.80 12.27
N LYS A 66 8.45 6.77 12.02
CA LYS A 66 7.36 6.77 11.05
C LYS A 66 6.05 6.47 11.77
N ASN A 67 5.00 7.19 11.44
CA ASN A 67 3.64 6.84 11.84
C ASN A 67 3.13 5.71 10.95
N VAL A 68 2.97 4.53 11.54
CA VAL A 68 2.50 3.32 10.86
C VAL A 68 1.01 3.16 11.14
N GLU A 69 0.21 3.09 10.09
CA GLU A 69 -1.24 2.93 10.21
C GLU A 69 -1.61 1.51 10.67
N VAL A 70 -2.27 1.41 11.80
CA VAL A 70 -2.75 0.16 12.38
C VAL A 70 -4.26 0.21 12.53
N LEU A 71 -4.95 -0.85 12.10
CA LEU A 71 -6.38 -0.99 12.31
C LEU A 71 -6.63 -1.63 13.68
N PHE A 72 -7.45 -1.00 14.50
CA PHE A 72 -7.80 -1.48 15.83
C PHE A 72 -9.29 -1.74 15.95
N GLN A 73 -9.60 -2.75 16.76
CA GLN A 73 -10.93 -2.90 17.36
C GLN A 73 -10.92 -2.17 18.71
N ASN A 74 -11.77 -1.17 18.83
CA ASN A 74 -11.96 -0.37 20.03
C ASN A 74 -13.19 -0.88 20.81
N VAL A 75 -12.96 -1.37 22.01
CA VAL A 75 -14.02 -1.89 22.90
C VAL A 75 -13.89 -1.13 24.24
N CYS A 76 -13.93 0.20 24.17
CA CYS A 76 -13.88 1.04 25.35
C CYS A 76 -15.29 1.36 25.86
N ASN A 77 -15.43 1.35 27.18
CA ASN A 77 -16.61 1.88 27.84
C ASN A 77 -16.53 3.42 27.86
N GLY A 78 -16.90 4.04 26.75
CA GLY A 78 -16.72 5.46 26.50
C GLY A 78 -15.78 5.72 25.31
N SER A 79 -15.16 6.88 25.29
CA SER A 79 -14.26 7.27 24.20
C SER A 79 -12.83 6.81 24.45
N LEU A 80 -12.14 6.43 23.40
CA LEU A 80 -10.69 6.22 23.39
C LEU A 80 -9.99 7.58 23.34
N SER A 81 -9.24 7.92 24.39
CA SER A 81 -8.50 9.19 24.51
C SER A 81 -6.99 9.03 24.49
N SER A 82 -6.48 7.85 24.89
CA SER A 82 -5.04 7.55 24.86
C SER A 82 -4.80 6.05 24.82
N TYR A 83 -3.62 5.67 24.32
CA TYR A 83 -3.13 4.30 24.42
C TYR A 83 -1.63 4.28 24.68
N SER A 84 -1.15 3.24 25.37
CA SER A 84 0.27 2.96 25.54
C SER A 84 0.64 1.66 24.84
N TYR A 85 1.85 1.61 24.33
CA TYR A 85 2.32 0.47 23.56
C TYR A 85 3.82 0.26 23.74
N THR A 86 4.24 -0.97 23.48
CA THR A 86 5.63 -1.35 23.19
C THR A 86 5.67 -2.06 21.85
N TYR A 87 6.82 -2.10 21.21
CA TYR A 87 7.05 -2.95 20.07
C TYR A 87 8.38 -3.68 20.18
N THR A 88 8.45 -4.87 19.57
CA THR A 88 9.67 -5.66 19.48
C THR A 88 10.06 -5.78 18.02
N GLN A 89 11.30 -5.40 17.68
CA GLN A 89 11.91 -5.61 16.39
C GLN A 89 13.38 -5.97 16.57
N ASN A 90 13.90 -6.84 15.70
CA ASN A 90 15.28 -7.35 15.81
C ASN A 90 15.63 -7.89 17.22
N GLY A 91 14.65 -8.52 17.90
CA GLY A 91 14.82 -9.04 19.26
C GLY A 91 14.91 -7.96 20.36
N VAL A 92 14.78 -6.68 20.03
CA VAL A 92 14.82 -5.57 20.97
C VAL A 92 13.40 -5.05 21.20
N THR A 93 13.00 -4.94 22.46
CA THR A 93 11.71 -4.33 22.84
C THR A 93 11.92 -2.87 23.20
N SER A 94 11.08 -1.99 22.63
CA SER A 94 11.09 -0.56 22.91
C SER A 94 10.70 -0.26 24.35
N ALA A 95 11.06 0.92 24.85
CA ALA A 95 10.39 1.48 26.02
C ALA A 95 8.88 1.64 25.74
N GLU A 96 8.07 1.63 26.81
CA GLU A 96 6.64 1.95 26.70
C GLU A 96 6.47 3.40 26.25
N GLN A 97 5.63 3.60 25.26
CA GLN A 97 5.27 4.91 24.72
C GLN A 97 3.77 5.13 24.89
N THR A 98 3.37 6.37 25.11
CA THR A 98 1.96 6.76 25.25
C THR A 98 1.63 7.79 24.18
N VAL A 99 0.48 7.62 23.54
CA VAL A 99 -0.07 8.55 22.56
C VAL A 99 -1.43 9.03 23.03
N ASP A 100 -1.57 10.34 23.15
CA ASP A 100 -2.84 10.99 23.38
C ASP A 100 -3.53 11.25 22.04
N LEU A 101 -4.82 10.95 21.95
CA LEU A 101 -5.61 11.17 20.76
C LEU A 101 -6.32 12.52 20.85
N ALA A 102 -6.14 13.35 19.82
CA ALA A 102 -6.67 14.72 19.76
C ALA A 102 -8.21 14.78 19.76
N ALA A 103 -8.87 13.73 19.26
CA ALA A 103 -10.31 13.57 19.31
C ALA A 103 -10.64 12.24 19.97
N ASN A 104 -11.61 12.27 20.89
CA ASN A 104 -12.12 11.05 21.49
C ASN A 104 -12.82 10.21 20.44
N THR A 105 -12.40 8.96 20.30
CA THR A 105 -12.94 8.02 19.33
C THR A 105 -13.89 7.05 20.01
N ILE A 106 -15.09 6.92 19.48
CA ILE A 106 -16.11 5.93 19.90
C ILE A 106 -16.33 4.83 18.86
N GLU A 107 -15.68 4.93 17.71
CA GLU A 107 -15.82 3.97 16.61
C GLU A 107 -15.28 2.59 17.03
N THR A 108 -16.02 1.54 16.69
CA THR A 108 -15.65 0.16 17.04
C THR A 108 -14.41 -0.31 16.26
N ILE A 109 -14.28 0.11 15.02
CA ILE A 109 -13.10 -0.13 14.18
C ILE A 109 -12.49 1.21 13.84
N VAL A 110 -11.23 1.39 14.20
CA VAL A 110 -10.53 2.66 14.05
C VAL A 110 -9.14 2.45 13.50
N LYS A 111 -8.73 3.31 12.59
CA LYS A 111 -7.38 3.35 12.03
C LYS A 111 -6.56 4.42 12.74
N ILE A 112 -5.51 4.01 13.43
CA ILE A 112 -4.70 4.90 14.25
C ILE A 112 -3.24 4.81 13.80
N PRO A 113 -2.55 5.96 13.59
CA PRO A 113 -1.12 6.00 13.34
C PRO A 113 -0.34 5.70 14.63
N VAL A 114 0.53 4.69 14.60
CA VAL A 114 1.41 4.30 15.70
C VAL A 114 2.83 4.75 15.37
N PRO A 115 3.49 5.61 16.16
CA PRO A 115 4.86 6.02 15.94
C PRO A 115 5.83 4.86 16.16
N ILE A 116 6.59 4.48 15.13
CA ILE A 116 7.58 3.39 15.17
C ILE A 116 8.93 3.94 14.71
N GLU A 117 9.95 3.78 15.53
CA GLU A 117 11.33 4.10 15.17
C GLU A 117 11.94 2.95 14.35
N GLY A 118 12.69 3.29 13.30
CA GLY A 118 13.43 2.32 12.52
C GLY A 118 14.50 1.62 13.35
N ALA A 119 14.79 0.35 13.03
CA ALA A 119 15.86 -0.39 13.70
C ALA A 119 17.23 0.31 13.55
N ALA A 120 18.15 0.02 14.46
CA ALA A 120 19.50 0.63 14.45
C ALA A 120 20.35 0.29 13.22
N ALA A 121 19.98 -0.75 12.48
CA ALA A 121 20.64 -1.16 11.23
C ALA A 121 19.59 -1.41 10.14
N PRO A 122 19.95 -1.27 8.84
CA PRO A 122 19.08 -1.65 7.75
C PRO A 122 18.85 -3.17 7.73
N GLY A 123 17.62 -3.58 7.35
CA GLY A 123 17.28 -4.99 7.24
C GLY A 123 15.78 -5.26 7.33
N LYS A 124 15.42 -6.52 7.15
CA LYS A 124 14.05 -7.02 7.34
C LYS A 124 13.95 -7.71 8.68
N TYR A 125 13.01 -7.26 9.49
CA TYR A 125 12.83 -7.72 10.86
C TYR A 125 11.41 -8.20 11.11
N ASP A 126 11.28 -9.28 11.84
CA ASP A 126 10.01 -9.62 12.46
C ASP A 126 9.63 -8.52 13.45
N PHE A 127 8.39 -8.11 13.41
CA PHE A 127 7.84 -7.01 14.20
C PHE A 127 6.65 -7.48 15.01
N THR A 128 6.57 -7.06 16.26
CA THR A 128 5.41 -7.32 17.13
C THR A 128 5.05 -6.03 17.85
N LEU A 129 3.80 -5.58 17.69
CA LEU A 129 3.21 -4.48 18.43
C LEU A 129 2.39 -5.03 19.59
N ASN A 130 2.56 -4.46 20.80
CA ASN A 130 1.79 -4.80 21.98
C ASN A 130 1.14 -3.54 22.53
N ILE A 131 -0.16 -3.56 22.77
CA ILE A 131 -0.90 -2.48 23.43
C ILE A 131 -0.93 -2.77 24.93
N THR A 132 -0.30 -1.93 25.73
CA THR A 132 -0.11 -2.14 27.17
C THR A 132 -1.17 -1.45 28.01
N LYS A 133 -1.61 -0.24 27.62
CA LYS A 133 -2.64 0.51 28.34
C LYS A 133 -3.61 1.17 27.37
N VAL A 134 -4.83 1.40 27.84
CA VAL A 134 -5.88 2.16 27.15
C VAL A 134 -6.53 3.10 28.14
N ASN A 135 -6.57 4.40 27.83
CA ASN A 135 -7.05 5.45 28.75
C ASN A 135 -6.37 5.38 30.13
N ASN A 136 -5.05 5.13 30.13
CA ASN A 136 -4.22 4.96 31.34
C ASN A 136 -4.57 3.74 32.22
N VAL A 137 -5.38 2.81 31.75
CA VAL A 137 -5.71 1.55 32.42
C VAL A 137 -5.02 0.39 31.70
N GLU A 138 -4.52 -0.59 32.44
CA GLU A 138 -3.92 -1.81 31.91
C GLU A 138 -4.83 -2.46 30.86
N ASN A 139 -4.29 -2.72 29.68
CA ASN A 139 -5.00 -3.41 28.62
C ASN A 139 -4.79 -4.93 28.77
N ALA A 140 -5.84 -5.72 28.57
CA ALA A 140 -5.65 -7.15 28.40
C ALA A 140 -4.73 -7.37 27.22
N VAL A 141 -3.70 -8.17 27.39
CA VAL A 141 -2.59 -8.34 26.44
C VAL A 141 -3.12 -8.58 25.03
N THR A 142 -2.96 -7.60 24.16
CA THR A 142 -3.29 -7.70 22.75
C THR A 142 -2.07 -7.34 21.92
N SER A 143 -1.70 -8.23 21.02
CA SER A 143 -0.54 -8.04 20.18
C SER A 143 -0.85 -8.41 18.73
N ILE A 144 -0.12 -7.80 17.80
CA ILE A 144 -0.14 -8.16 16.39
C ILE A 144 1.28 -8.29 15.86
N LYS A 145 1.47 -9.26 14.98
CA LYS A 145 2.75 -9.49 14.31
C LYS A 145 2.70 -8.96 12.89
N SER A 146 3.83 -8.46 12.42
CA SER A 146 4.06 -8.00 11.06
C SER A 146 5.55 -8.09 10.74
N LYS A 147 5.96 -7.44 9.65
CA LYS A 147 7.38 -7.26 9.29
C LYS A 147 7.68 -5.80 9.05
N ASN A 148 8.83 -5.36 9.55
CA ASN A 148 9.40 -4.05 9.26
C ASN A 148 10.65 -4.22 8.39
N GLU A 149 10.71 -3.52 7.27
CA GLU A 149 11.92 -3.34 6.50
C GLU A 149 12.51 -1.96 6.82
N THR A 150 13.61 -1.94 7.58
CA THR A 150 14.31 -0.69 7.90
C THR A 150 15.30 -0.37 6.78
N MET A 151 15.09 0.77 6.15
CA MET A 151 15.91 1.28 5.05
C MET A 151 17.09 2.10 5.59
N ALA A 152 18.25 2.02 4.92
CA ALA A 152 19.42 2.83 5.30
C ALA A 152 19.23 4.33 4.98
N LYS A 153 18.55 4.62 3.87
CA LYS A 153 18.36 5.98 3.32
C LYS A 153 16.89 6.24 3.03
N ASP A 154 16.47 7.48 3.26
CA ASP A 154 15.11 7.94 3.00
C ASP A 154 15.01 8.52 1.59
N PHE A 155 15.04 7.65 0.60
CA PHE A 155 14.89 8.07 -0.78
C PHE A 155 13.44 8.46 -1.09
N LYS A 156 13.28 9.57 -1.77
CA LYS A 156 11.97 10.04 -2.22
C LYS A 156 11.47 9.15 -3.38
N PRO A 157 10.32 8.49 -3.25
CA PRO A 157 9.76 7.72 -4.36
C PRO A 157 9.29 8.61 -5.49
N VAL A 158 9.46 8.14 -6.72
CA VAL A 158 8.94 8.74 -7.96
C VAL A 158 8.29 7.63 -8.77
N VAL A 159 7.10 7.88 -9.29
CA VAL A 159 6.38 6.93 -10.15
C VAL A 159 6.47 7.39 -11.59
N VAL A 160 6.91 6.49 -12.47
CA VAL A 160 6.89 6.67 -13.92
C VAL A 160 5.68 5.95 -14.48
N MET A 161 4.81 6.67 -15.18
CA MET A 161 3.68 6.12 -15.94
C MET A 161 4.02 6.13 -17.42
N GLU A 162 4.05 4.95 -18.03
CA GLU A 162 4.19 4.78 -19.47
C GLU A 162 2.80 4.46 -20.05
N GLU A 163 2.23 5.37 -20.82
CA GLU A 163 0.93 5.20 -21.46
C GLU A 163 1.10 4.76 -22.90
N TYR A 164 0.49 3.64 -23.26
CA TYR A 164 0.33 3.18 -24.64
C TYR A 164 -0.74 3.99 -25.35
N THR A 165 -0.32 4.79 -26.32
CA THR A 165 -1.13 5.81 -26.98
C THR A 165 -0.82 5.93 -28.48
N GLY A 166 -1.49 6.84 -29.16
CA GLY A 166 -1.24 7.20 -30.56
C GLY A 166 -2.18 8.30 -31.06
N SER A 167 -1.71 9.07 -32.04
CA SER A 167 -2.45 10.21 -32.61
C SER A 167 -3.76 9.83 -33.29
N THR A 168 -3.88 8.59 -33.76
CA THR A 168 -5.10 8.05 -34.41
C THR A 168 -6.02 7.29 -33.46
N CYS A 169 -5.64 7.16 -32.20
CA CYS A 169 -6.39 6.43 -31.19
C CYS A 169 -7.53 7.28 -30.60
N GLN A 170 -8.76 6.97 -30.97
CA GLN A 170 -9.93 7.77 -30.54
C GLN A 170 -10.26 7.70 -29.04
N PHE A 171 -9.76 6.69 -28.31
CA PHE A 171 -10.00 6.54 -26.86
C PHE A 171 -8.82 7.02 -26.00
N CYS A 172 -7.65 7.26 -26.59
CA CYS A 172 -6.45 7.63 -25.84
C CYS A 172 -6.50 9.02 -25.16
N PRO A 173 -7.30 10.00 -25.60
CA PRO A 173 -7.43 11.26 -24.86
C PRO A 173 -7.83 11.08 -23.39
N ARG A 174 -8.59 10.03 -23.04
CA ARG A 174 -8.94 9.77 -21.65
C ARG A 174 -7.72 9.38 -20.78
N GLY A 175 -6.76 8.65 -21.34
CA GLY A 175 -5.52 8.30 -20.68
C GLY A 175 -4.63 9.51 -20.44
N ILE A 176 -4.56 10.42 -21.41
CA ILE A 176 -3.87 11.71 -21.26
C ILE A 176 -4.47 12.53 -20.12
N VAL A 177 -5.80 12.57 -20.01
CA VAL A 177 -6.49 13.28 -18.91
C VAL A 177 -6.12 12.67 -17.55
N GLY A 178 -6.07 11.36 -17.42
CA GLY A 178 -5.60 10.67 -16.21
C GLY A 178 -4.14 11.01 -15.89
N MET A 179 -3.26 11.01 -16.88
CA MET A 179 -1.84 11.38 -16.74
C MET A 179 -1.66 12.84 -16.30
N GLU A 180 -2.38 13.77 -16.91
CA GLU A 180 -2.36 15.19 -16.51
C GLU A 180 -2.84 15.41 -15.09
N LYS A 181 -3.89 14.67 -14.68
CA LYS A 181 -4.40 14.71 -13.31
C LYS A 181 -3.35 14.21 -12.32
N ALA A 182 -2.69 13.09 -12.62
CA ALA A 182 -1.60 12.55 -11.82
C ALA A 182 -0.43 13.53 -11.70
N ALA A 183 -0.03 14.16 -12.80
CA ALA A 183 1.02 15.19 -12.81
C ALA A 183 0.68 16.38 -11.91
N LYS A 184 -0.56 16.87 -11.96
CA LYS A 184 -1.04 17.95 -11.09
C LYS A 184 -1.11 17.54 -9.62
N THR A 185 -1.43 16.28 -9.34
CA THR A 185 -1.60 15.78 -7.96
C THR A 185 -0.27 15.50 -7.27
N PHE A 186 0.69 14.90 -7.98
CA PHE A 186 1.93 14.38 -7.39
C PHE A 186 3.19 15.22 -7.71
N GLY A 187 3.10 16.15 -8.68
CA GLY A 187 4.21 17.04 -9.05
C GLY A 187 5.50 16.29 -9.33
N ASP A 188 6.57 16.65 -8.62
CA ASP A 188 7.92 16.06 -8.80
C ASP A 188 8.01 14.55 -8.48
N GLN A 189 6.97 13.97 -7.90
CA GLN A 189 6.93 12.52 -7.63
C GLN A 189 6.28 11.71 -8.77
N PHE A 190 5.96 12.36 -9.89
CA PHE A 190 5.34 11.71 -11.04
C PHE A 190 6.01 12.10 -12.35
N ILE A 191 6.22 11.12 -13.24
CA ILE A 191 6.69 11.31 -14.60
C ILE A 191 5.74 10.57 -15.53
N GLY A 192 5.05 11.29 -16.42
CA GLY A 192 4.19 10.72 -17.44
C GLY A 192 4.89 10.69 -18.81
N ILE A 193 4.82 9.55 -19.49
CA ILE A 193 5.42 9.32 -20.81
C ILE A 193 4.37 8.70 -21.72
N GLY A 194 4.06 9.36 -22.85
CA GLY A 194 3.24 8.81 -23.93
C GLY A 194 4.09 7.94 -24.87
N ILE A 195 3.73 6.67 -25.01
CA ILE A 195 4.40 5.70 -25.89
C ILE A 195 3.55 5.52 -27.13
N HIS A 196 3.91 6.20 -28.22
CA HIS A 196 3.21 6.20 -29.49
C HIS A 196 3.48 4.92 -30.29
N GLN A 197 2.79 3.86 -29.95
CA GLN A 197 2.93 2.54 -30.56
C GLN A 197 1.61 1.96 -31.10
N TYR A 198 0.50 2.72 -30.99
CA TYR A 198 -0.82 2.26 -31.43
C TYR A 198 -0.90 2.06 -32.95
N ASP A 199 -0.29 2.97 -33.72
CA ASP A 199 -0.29 2.94 -35.18
C ASP A 199 1.11 3.31 -35.72
N ARG A 200 1.61 2.52 -36.65
CA ARG A 200 2.90 2.76 -37.31
C ARG A 200 2.93 4.01 -38.20
N SER A 201 1.78 4.52 -38.58
CA SER A 201 1.66 5.77 -39.36
C SER A 201 1.72 7.02 -38.44
N ASP A 202 1.71 6.85 -37.10
CA ASP A 202 1.84 7.94 -36.15
C ASP A 202 3.20 8.63 -36.33
N PRO A 203 3.26 9.97 -36.48
CA PRO A 203 4.52 10.69 -36.66
C PRO A 203 5.51 10.52 -35.49
N MET A 204 5.01 10.16 -34.28
CA MET A 204 5.83 9.91 -33.11
C MET A 204 6.13 8.43 -32.87
N TYR A 205 5.73 7.54 -33.81
CA TYR A 205 6.05 6.12 -33.73
C TYR A 205 7.56 5.89 -33.81
N THR A 206 8.08 5.03 -32.96
CA THR A 206 9.46 4.56 -33.01
C THR A 206 9.56 3.06 -32.72
N ALA A 207 10.33 2.36 -33.55
CA ALA A 207 10.57 0.92 -33.37
C ALA A 207 11.29 0.57 -32.05
N ASN A 208 11.93 1.54 -31.40
CA ASN A 208 12.64 1.33 -30.14
C ASN A 208 11.73 0.84 -28.99
N TRP A 209 10.41 1.10 -29.08
CA TRP A 209 9.43 0.68 -28.09
C TRP A 209 8.64 -0.58 -28.48
N ALA A 210 8.94 -1.17 -29.66
CA ALA A 210 8.19 -2.30 -30.20
C ALA A 210 8.28 -3.58 -29.34
N ASN A 211 9.28 -3.68 -28.46
CA ASN A 211 9.45 -4.81 -27.55
C ASN A 211 8.58 -4.72 -26.28
N LEU A 212 7.90 -3.60 -26.05
CA LEU A 212 6.96 -3.47 -24.94
C LEU A 212 5.66 -4.17 -25.32
N SER A 213 5.28 -5.19 -24.56
CA SER A 213 4.01 -5.90 -24.78
C SER A 213 2.85 -5.04 -24.29
N TRP A 214 2.00 -4.59 -25.22
CA TRP A 214 0.79 -3.84 -24.96
C TRP A 214 -0.45 -4.64 -25.37
N GLN A 215 -1.52 -4.55 -24.57
CA GLN A 215 -2.77 -5.31 -24.80
C GLN A 215 -3.90 -4.46 -25.38
N GLY A 216 -3.73 -3.16 -25.52
CA GLY A 216 -4.73 -2.23 -26.04
C GLY A 216 -4.45 -0.80 -25.61
N ALA A 217 -5.07 0.16 -26.32
CA ALA A 217 -4.92 1.58 -26.09
C ALA A 217 -6.28 2.25 -25.76
N PRO A 218 -6.33 3.19 -24.77
CA PRO A 218 -5.22 3.52 -23.89
C PRO A 218 -4.94 2.42 -22.88
N GLY A 219 -3.70 2.28 -22.48
CA GLY A 219 -3.28 1.40 -21.41
C GLY A 219 -1.99 1.91 -20.82
N CYS A 220 -1.72 1.66 -19.53
CA CYS A 220 -0.47 2.14 -18.93
C CYS A 220 0.21 1.10 -18.06
N LYS A 221 1.49 1.31 -17.82
CA LYS A 221 2.28 0.58 -16.84
C LYS A 221 2.91 1.59 -15.89
N LEU A 222 2.86 1.30 -14.60
CA LEU A 222 3.52 2.09 -13.57
C LEU A 222 4.88 1.46 -13.24
N ASN A 223 5.95 2.27 -13.29
CA ASN A 223 7.34 1.85 -13.06
C ASN A 223 7.76 0.65 -13.93
N ARG A 224 7.16 0.48 -15.10
CA ARG A 224 7.37 -0.66 -16.02
C ARG A 224 7.17 -2.03 -15.36
N ASN A 225 6.46 -2.08 -14.27
CA ASN A 225 6.24 -3.28 -13.47
C ASN A 225 4.77 -3.71 -13.53
N GLY A 226 4.53 -5.02 -13.44
CA GLY A 226 3.18 -5.58 -13.43
C GLY A 226 2.47 -5.60 -14.78
N SER A 227 1.17 -5.86 -14.72
CA SER A 227 0.28 -5.90 -15.88
C SER A 227 -0.07 -4.49 -16.34
N GLN A 228 -0.46 -4.39 -17.60
CA GLN A 228 -1.08 -3.16 -18.12
C GLN A 228 -2.41 -2.91 -17.40
N ILE A 229 -2.64 -1.66 -17.03
CA ILE A 229 -3.87 -1.19 -16.38
C ILE A 229 -4.51 -0.07 -17.21
N ASP A 230 -5.78 0.21 -16.98
CA ASP A 230 -6.47 1.34 -17.62
C ASP A 230 -6.07 2.65 -16.92
N PRO A 231 -5.57 3.66 -17.64
CA PRO A 231 -5.17 4.93 -17.03
C PRO A 231 -6.33 5.80 -16.55
N TYR A 232 -7.57 5.40 -16.77
CA TYR A 232 -8.73 6.25 -16.50
C TYR A 232 -9.82 5.61 -15.62
N TYR A 233 -10.07 4.29 -15.67
CA TYR A 233 -11.12 3.56 -14.91
C TYR A 233 -12.49 4.27 -14.82
N GLY A 234 -12.83 5.12 -15.81
CA GLY A 234 -14.05 5.93 -15.79
C GLY A 234 -13.98 7.26 -15.05
N SER A 235 -12.84 7.60 -14.44
CA SER A 235 -12.57 8.88 -13.78
C SER A 235 -11.11 9.31 -13.96
N GLU A 236 -10.88 10.60 -14.10
CA GLU A 236 -9.52 11.19 -14.18
C GLU A 236 -8.68 11.00 -12.92
N THR A 237 -9.32 10.70 -11.79
CA THR A 237 -8.63 10.49 -10.50
C THR A 237 -8.31 9.04 -10.20
N SER A 238 -8.85 8.09 -10.96
CA SER A 238 -8.76 6.66 -10.65
C SER A 238 -7.32 6.13 -10.61
N ILE A 239 -6.46 6.57 -11.53
CA ILE A 239 -5.04 6.18 -11.55
C ILE A 239 -4.23 6.77 -10.38
N CYS A 240 -4.75 7.84 -9.75
CA CYS A 240 -4.06 8.48 -8.64
C CYS A 240 -3.96 7.58 -7.41
N ASP A 241 -4.92 6.70 -7.18
CA ASP A 241 -4.90 5.77 -6.04
C ASP A 241 -3.78 4.74 -6.21
N ASP A 242 -3.59 4.20 -7.42
CA ASP A 242 -2.51 3.26 -7.74
C ASP A 242 -1.14 3.93 -7.59
N ILE A 243 -1.01 5.18 -8.05
CA ILE A 243 0.21 5.98 -7.91
C ILE A 243 0.49 6.27 -6.44
N ALA A 244 -0.53 6.72 -5.68
CA ALA A 244 -0.40 6.99 -4.24
C ALA A 244 0.09 5.75 -3.47
N ALA A 245 -0.45 4.57 -3.78
CA ALA A 245 -0.02 3.31 -3.17
C ALA A 245 1.47 3.01 -3.43
N LEU A 246 1.98 3.28 -4.64
CA LEU A 246 3.40 3.11 -4.97
C LEU A 246 4.28 4.14 -4.25
N LEU A 247 3.80 5.37 -4.06
CA LEU A 247 4.52 6.44 -3.37
C LEU A 247 4.65 6.21 -1.85
N THR A 248 3.95 5.24 -1.27
CA THR A 248 4.12 4.86 0.14
C THR A 248 5.42 4.09 0.41
N LYS A 249 6.05 3.53 -0.63
CA LYS A 249 7.22 2.66 -0.52
C LYS A 249 8.51 3.44 -0.75
N ILE A 250 9.47 3.25 0.15
CA ILE A 250 10.82 3.79 0.01
C ILE A 250 11.56 2.97 -1.05
N PRO A 251 12.10 3.60 -2.12
CA PRO A 251 12.77 2.85 -3.18
C PRO A 251 14.10 2.22 -2.73
N ALA A 252 14.49 1.14 -3.39
CA ALA A 252 15.78 0.47 -3.17
C ALA A 252 16.98 1.31 -3.66
N ALA A 253 16.72 2.25 -4.57
CA ALA A 253 17.73 3.16 -5.09
C ALA A 253 17.12 4.49 -5.49
N SER A 254 17.93 5.53 -5.48
CA SER A 254 17.65 6.84 -6.07
C SER A 254 18.35 6.95 -7.42
N LEU A 255 17.68 7.54 -8.40
CA LEU A 255 18.21 7.83 -9.72
C LEU A 255 18.13 9.33 -9.99
N THR A 256 19.25 9.94 -10.30
CA THR A 256 19.32 11.32 -10.79
C THR A 256 19.84 11.32 -12.22
N VAL A 257 19.10 11.97 -13.12
CA VAL A 257 19.51 12.13 -14.53
C VAL A 257 19.70 13.61 -14.80
N LYS A 258 20.84 13.97 -15.40
CA LYS A 258 21.14 15.29 -15.94
C LYS A 258 21.35 15.13 -17.43
N GLY A 259 20.71 15.99 -18.23
CA GLY A 259 20.84 15.98 -19.68
C GLY A 259 21.15 17.37 -20.21
N GLU A 260 22.04 17.46 -21.18
CA GLU A 260 22.38 18.67 -21.91
C GLU A 260 22.24 18.40 -23.41
N TRP A 261 21.69 19.35 -24.15
CA TRP A 261 21.70 19.26 -25.60
C TRP A 261 23.14 19.30 -26.12
N GLY A 262 23.42 18.53 -27.17
CA GLY A 262 24.68 18.59 -27.89
C GLY A 262 24.89 19.91 -28.62
N ALA A 263 25.80 19.94 -29.59
CA ALA A 263 26.00 21.09 -30.42
C ALA A 263 24.73 21.46 -31.19
N GLU A 264 24.56 22.74 -31.55
CA GLU A 264 23.41 23.20 -32.35
C GLU A 264 23.24 22.30 -33.59
N ASP A 265 22.02 21.79 -33.80
CA ASP A 265 21.57 21.00 -34.94
C ASP A 265 22.09 19.55 -35.08
N ASP A 266 22.82 18.99 -34.11
CA ASP A 266 23.26 17.61 -34.20
C ASP A 266 22.23 16.58 -33.66
N GLY A 267 21.15 17.04 -33.02
CA GLY A 267 20.10 16.20 -32.47
C GLY A 267 20.54 15.28 -31.32
N THR A 268 21.73 15.54 -30.74
CA THR A 268 22.26 14.72 -29.65
C THR A 268 21.86 15.27 -28.28
N ILE A 269 21.77 14.36 -27.29
CA ILE A 269 21.64 14.68 -25.87
C ILE A 269 22.72 13.98 -25.13
N ASN A 270 23.54 14.73 -24.39
CA ASN A 270 24.50 14.18 -23.45
C ASN A 270 23.82 14.00 -22.10
N ALA A 271 23.64 12.76 -21.64
CA ALA A 271 22.99 12.47 -20.39
C ALA A 271 23.92 11.74 -19.42
N THR A 272 23.90 12.17 -18.18
CA THR A 272 24.57 11.49 -17.06
C THR A 272 23.54 10.99 -16.09
N ALA A 273 23.55 9.68 -15.80
CA ALA A 273 22.71 9.06 -14.80
C ALA A 273 23.58 8.69 -13.58
N THR A 274 23.14 9.14 -12.40
CA THR A 274 23.76 8.79 -11.12
C THR A 274 22.79 7.95 -10.31
N VAL A 275 23.23 6.77 -9.88
CA VAL A 275 22.44 5.84 -9.05
C VAL A 275 23.06 5.80 -7.66
N GLU A 276 22.20 5.96 -6.64
CA GLU A 276 22.56 5.78 -5.24
C GLU A 276 21.68 4.66 -4.65
N ALA A 277 22.28 3.59 -4.14
CA ALA A 277 21.57 2.45 -3.58
C ALA A 277 21.39 2.55 -2.05
N GLN A 278 20.45 1.78 -1.49
CA GLN A 278 20.23 1.67 -0.05
C GLN A 278 21.47 1.08 0.66
N THR A 279 22.11 0.10 0.03
CA THR A 279 23.37 -0.49 0.49
C THR A 279 24.34 -0.56 -0.67
N GLU A 280 25.60 -0.24 -0.43
CA GLU A 280 26.65 -0.56 -1.39
C GLU A 280 26.81 -2.09 -1.40
N LYS A 281 26.67 -2.70 -2.55
CA LYS A 281 27.11 -4.10 -2.72
C LYS A 281 28.63 -4.07 -2.81
N GLU A 282 29.28 -4.75 -1.85
CA GLU A 282 30.68 -5.14 -2.00
C GLU A 282 30.87 -6.05 -3.23
#